data_232b693d03638b7b32a96d4819cf0288
#
_entry.id   232b693d03638b7b32a96d4819cf0288
#
_cell.length_a   1.000
_cell.length_b   1.000
_cell.length_c   1.000
_cell.angle_alpha   90.00
_cell.angle_beta   90.00
_cell.angle_gamma   90.00
#
_symmetry.space_group_name_H-M   'P 1'
#
loop_
_entity.id
_entity.type
_entity.pdbx_description
1 polymer ?
#
loop_
_entity_poly.entity_id
_entity_poly.type
_entity_poly.pdbx_seq_one_letter_code
_entity_poly.pdbx_strand_id
1 'polypeptide(L)'
;MNTLHSSDRTVKPFKKLSGIENIDKVIDISQSPIGRTPRSNPVTYTGIFTPIRELFAETQDARAKGYKPGRFSFNVKGGRCEACEGDGVIKVEMHFLPDVYVKCDVCDGKRYNKETLSVKYKGKSISEVLNMTVEQALTFFDAVPVIKKKLTTLNDVGLGYIR
;
A
#
# COMPACT_ATOMS: atom_id res chain seq x y z
N MET A 1 -8.45 -8.69 -25.33
CA MET A 1 -7.49 -7.97 -24.48
C MET A 1 -6.19 -7.63 -25.20
N ASN A 2 -5.52 -8.58 -25.86
CA ASN A 2 -4.23 -8.30 -26.53
C ASN A 2 -4.30 -7.19 -27.59
N THR A 3 -5.43 -7.07 -28.29
CA THR A 3 -5.63 -6.05 -29.34
C THR A 3 -5.92 -4.65 -28.76
N LEU A 4 -6.56 -4.57 -27.57
CA LEU A 4 -6.99 -3.31 -26.96
C LEU A 4 -6.01 -2.81 -25.88
N HIS A 5 -5.21 -3.70 -25.29
CA HIS A 5 -4.39 -3.38 -24.10
C HIS A 5 -2.93 -3.83 -24.19
N SER A 6 -2.42 -4.19 -25.38
CA SER A 6 -1.02 -4.63 -25.60
C SER A 6 -0.55 -5.68 -24.57
N SER A 7 -1.40 -6.67 -24.29
CA SER A 7 -1.13 -7.70 -23.28
C SER A 7 -0.29 -8.84 -23.87
N ASP A 8 0.76 -9.28 -23.18
CA ASP A 8 1.62 -10.41 -23.55
C ASP A 8 1.00 -11.79 -23.26
N ARG A 9 -0.27 -11.85 -22.87
CA ARG A 9 -0.94 -13.12 -22.57
C ARG A 9 -1.13 -13.95 -23.85
N THR A 10 -0.73 -15.21 -23.79
CA THR A 10 -0.96 -16.17 -24.85
C THR A 10 -2.47 -16.43 -25.03
N VAL A 11 -2.98 -16.15 -26.21
CA VAL A 11 -4.39 -16.34 -26.53
C VAL A 11 -4.59 -17.72 -27.13
N LYS A 12 -5.61 -18.46 -26.65
CA LYS A 12 -6.00 -19.74 -27.27
C LYS A 12 -6.53 -19.50 -28.67
N PRO A 13 -6.31 -20.44 -29.62
CA PRO A 13 -6.78 -20.29 -30.99
C PRO A 13 -8.30 -20.13 -31.07
N PHE A 14 -8.76 -19.16 -31.84
CA PHE A 14 -10.17 -18.91 -32.12
C PHE A 14 -10.37 -18.63 -33.62
N LYS A 15 -11.57 -18.92 -34.15
CA LYS A 15 -11.81 -18.81 -35.59
C LYS A 15 -11.92 -17.36 -36.09
N LYS A 16 -12.66 -16.53 -35.36
CA LYS A 16 -12.90 -15.13 -35.74
C LYS A 16 -13.40 -14.33 -34.54
N LEU A 17 -12.98 -13.10 -34.45
CA LEU A 17 -13.52 -12.09 -33.51
C LEU A 17 -13.87 -10.84 -34.34
N SER A 18 -15.11 -10.38 -34.26
CA SER A 18 -15.63 -9.18 -34.95
C SER A 18 -16.29 -8.25 -33.94
N GLY A 19 -16.38 -6.97 -34.26
CA GLY A 19 -16.96 -5.95 -33.39
C GLY A 19 -15.97 -5.33 -32.39
N ILE A 20 -14.68 -5.64 -32.49
CA ILE A 20 -13.62 -5.05 -31.63
C ILE A 20 -13.56 -3.53 -31.81
N GLU A 21 -13.84 -3.05 -33.00
CA GLU A 21 -13.86 -1.64 -33.36
C GLU A 21 -14.88 -0.80 -32.58
N ASN A 22 -15.85 -1.47 -31.95
CA ASN A 22 -16.89 -0.83 -31.12
C ASN A 22 -16.55 -0.86 -29.62
N ILE A 23 -15.36 -1.34 -29.23
CA ILE A 23 -14.93 -1.51 -27.84
C ILE A 23 -13.67 -0.69 -27.58
N ASP A 24 -13.77 0.34 -26.77
CA ASP A 24 -12.61 1.17 -26.39
C ASP A 24 -11.75 0.49 -25.32
N LYS A 25 -12.38 -0.18 -24.36
CA LYS A 25 -11.70 -0.73 -23.20
C LYS A 25 -12.41 -1.95 -22.62
N VAL A 26 -11.64 -2.93 -22.18
CA VAL A 26 -12.14 -4.08 -21.41
C VAL A 26 -11.59 -4.00 -19.99
N ILE A 27 -12.47 -4.04 -19.00
CA ILE A 27 -12.11 -4.10 -17.57
C ILE A 27 -12.38 -5.51 -17.08
N ASP A 28 -11.31 -6.20 -16.65
CA ASP A 28 -11.40 -7.52 -16.03
C ASP A 28 -11.56 -7.35 -14.51
N ILE A 29 -12.70 -7.81 -13.98
CA ILE A 29 -12.98 -7.76 -12.55
C ILE A 29 -12.78 -9.15 -11.98
N SER A 30 -11.75 -9.30 -11.11
CA SER A 30 -11.47 -10.54 -10.40
C SER A 30 -12.06 -10.50 -8.99
N GLN A 31 -12.71 -11.60 -8.59
CA GLN A 31 -13.16 -11.82 -7.21
C GLN A 31 -12.07 -12.48 -6.34
N SER A 32 -10.86 -12.66 -6.88
CA SER A 32 -9.74 -13.20 -6.12
C SER A 32 -9.37 -12.27 -4.97
N PRO A 33 -8.99 -12.81 -3.79
CA PRO A 33 -8.54 -12.00 -2.66
C PRO A 33 -7.38 -11.08 -3.06
N ILE A 34 -7.45 -9.82 -2.67
CA ILE A 34 -6.38 -8.85 -2.86
C ILE A 34 -5.30 -9.12 -1.81
N GLY A 35 -4.19 -9.69 -2.27
CA GLY A 35 -3.02 -9.97 -1.43
C GLY A 35 -3.17 -11.18 -0.49
N ARG A 36 -2.04 -11.77 -0.18
CA ARG A 36 -1.94 -12.95 0.70
C ARG A 36 -0.85 -12.78 1.76
N THR A 37 -0.28 -11.59 1.88
CA THR A 37 0.83 -11.33 2.78
C THR A 37 0.52 -10.15 3.69
N PRO A 38 1.14 -10.04 4.87
CA PRO A 38 0.99 -8.89 5.76
C PRO A 38 1.38 -7.54 5.14
N ARG A 39 2.12 -7.56 4.01
CA ARG A 39 2.51 -6.36 3.23
C ARG A 39 1.43 -5.88 2.27
N SER A 40 0.42 -6.71 2.06
CA SER A 40 -0.68 -6.41 1.14
C SER A 40 -1.75 -5.62 1.88
N ASN A 41 -1.86 -4.34 1.60
CA ASN A 41 -2.86 -3.46 2.20
C ASN A 41 -3.43 -2.48 1.16
N PRO A 42 -4.56 -1.82 1.44
CA PRO A 42 -5.20 -0.90 0.51
C PRO A 42 -4.29 0.22 0.02
N VAL A 43 -3.40 0.74 0.86
CA VAL A 43 -2.51 1.85 0.51
C VAL A 43 -1.49 1.47 -0.59
N THR A 44 -1.08 0.20 -0.65
CA THR A 44 -0.18 -0.30 -1.69
C THR A 44 -0.91 -0.54 -3.01
N TYR A 45 -2.09 -1.14 -2.99
CA TYR A 45 -2.87 -1.44 -4.20
C TYR A 45 -3.41 -0.22 -4.92
N THR A 46 -3.82 0.79 -4.17
CA THR A 46 -4.33 2.05 -4.74
C THR A 46 -3.20 2.99 -5.19
N GLY A 47 -1.95 2.66 -4.87
CA GLY A 47 -0.79 3.50 -5.16
C GLY A 47 -0.78 4.83 -4.38
N ILE A 48 -1.50 4.91 -3.25
CA ILE A 48 -1.49 6.06 -2.35
C ILE A 48 -0.18 6.11 -1.55
N PHE A 49 0.45 4.97 -1.34
CA PHE A 49 1.66 4.88 -0.52
C PHE A 49 2.84 5.68 -1.07
N THR A 50 2.99 5.78 -2.39
CA THR A 50 4.07 6.53 -3.01
C THR A 50 4.03 8.02 -2.63
N PRO A 51 2.94 8.77 -2.90
CA PRO A 51 2.88 10.18 -2.49
C PRO A 51 2.94 10.39 -0.96
N ILE A 52 2.48 9.45 -0.15
CA ILE A 52 2.67 9.51 1.32
C ILE A 52 4.15 9.46 1.68
N ARG A 53 4.93 8.54 1.10
CA ARG A 53 6.37 8.43 1.37
C ARG A 53 7.14 9.65 0.91
N GLU A 54 6.79 10.21 -0.23
CA GLU A 54 7.36 11.46 -0.75
C GLU A 54 7.11 12.61 0.21
N LEU A 55 5.87 12.76 0.68
CA LEU A 55 5.48 13.79 1.65
C LEU A 55 6.28 13.68 2.96
N PHE A 56 6.47 12.46 3.48
CA PHE A 56 7.30 12.26 4.67
C PHE A 56 8.77 12.60 4.43
N ALA A 57 9.32 12.30 3.26
CA ALA A 57 10.70 12.64 2.90
C ALA A 57 10.91 14.16 2.74
N GLU A 58 9.86 14.91 2.47
CA GLU A 58 9.89 16.37 2.36
C GLU A 58 9.81 17.11 3.70
N THR A 59 9.50 16.41 4.80
CA THR A 59 9.47 17.01 6.13
C THR A 59 10.85 17.54 6.52
N GLN A 60 10.89 18.59 7.36
CA GLN A 60 12.14 19.20 7.81
C GLN A 60 13.06 18.17 8.48
N ASP A 61 12.50 17.32 9.35
CA ASP A 61 13.24 16.29 10.06
C ASP A 61 13.86 15.25 9.11
N ALA A 62 13.09 14.81 8.10
CA ALA A 62 13.58 13.87 7.11
C ALA A 62 14.69 14.46 6.25
N ARG A 63 14.54 15.71 5.81
CA ARG A 63 15.57 16.41 5.04
C ARG A 63 16.85 16.61 5.85
N ALA A 64 16.75 17.03 7.10
CA ALA A 64 17.88 17.18 8.01
C ALA A 64 18.67 15.88 8.21
N LYS A 65 17.96 14.72 8.21
CA LYS A 65 18.56 13.38 8.34
C LYS A 65 18.94 12.76 6.99
N GLY A 66 18.72 13.43 5.86
CA GLY A 66 18.98 12.92 4.51
C GLY A 66 18.08 11.75 4.10
N TYR A 67 16.89 11.61 4.70
CA TYR A 67 15.99 10.51 4.43
C TYR A 67 15.25 10.71 3.09
N LYS A 68 15.33 9.68 2.26
CA LYS A 68 14.67 9.61 0.96
C LYS A 68 13.32 8.86 1.08
N PRO A 69 12.40 8.93 0.09
CA PRO A 69 11.13 8.21 0.13
C PRO A 69 11.22 6.70 0.42
N GLY A 70 12.31 6.05 0.00
CA GLY A 70 12.58 4.65 0.29
C GLY A 70 12.69 4.35 1.79
N ARG A 71 13.15 5.30 2.61
CA ARG A 71 13.21 5.18 4.08
C ARG A 71 11.85 4.91 4.70
N PHE A 72 10.81 5.46 4.12
CA PHE A 72 9.41 5.34 4.56
C PHE A 72 8.68 4.15 3.94
N SER A 73 9.38 3.25 3.25
CA SER A 73 8.84 2.00 2.74
C SER A 73 9.09 0.85 3.71
N PHE A 74 8.04 0.11 4.08
CA PHE A 74 8.21 -1.10 4.89
C PHE A 74 8.72 -2.30 4.05
N ASN A 75 8.81 -2.17 2.72
CA ASN A 75 9.33 -3.21 1.83
C ASN A 75 10.84 -3.08 1.56
N VAL A 76 11.47 -1.97 1.94
CA VAL A 76 12.86 -1.65 1.62
C VAL A 76 13.68 -1.57 2.91
N LYS A 77 14.89 -2.13 2.89
CA LYS A 77 15.84 -2.03 4.01
C LYS A 77 16.19 -0.58 4.33
N GLY A 78 16.54 -0.33 5.58
CA GLY A 78 17.01 0.96 6.08
C GLY A 78 15.99 1.69 6.96
N GLY A 79 14.69 1.70 6.61
CA GLY A 79 13.65 2.34 7.43
C GLY A 79 12.70 1.37 8.12
N ARG A 80 12.58 0.15 7.59
CA ARG A 80 11.74 -0.90 8.15
C ARG A 80 12.32 -1.52 9.42
N CYS A 81 11.51 -2.17 10.20
CA CYS A 81 11.95 -3.04 11.27
C CYS A 81 12.60 -4.29 10.65
N GLU A 82 13.87 -4.54 10.94
CA GLU A 82 14.56 -5.70 10.36
C GLU A 82 14.19 -7.02 11.05
N ALA A 83 13.67 -7.00 12.28
CA ALA A 83 13.23 -8.21 12.99
C ALA A 83 12.01 -8.87 12.31
N CYS A 84 11.04 -8.07 11.85
CA CYS A 84 9.87 -8.57 11.10
C CYS A 84 9.93 -8.21 9.61
N GLU A 85 11.04 -7.67 9.14
CA GLU A 85 11.24 -7.24 7.75
C GLU A 85 10.15 -6.28 7.20
N GLY A 86 9.49 -5.53 8.09
CA GLY A 86 8.43 -4.59 7.74
C GLY A 86 7.02 -5.19 7.76
N ASP A 87 6.87 -6.46 8.11
CA ASP A 87 5.55 -7.11 8.18
C ASP A 87 4.72 -6.67 9.40
N GLY A 88 5.40 -6.18 10.46
CA GLY A 88 4.76 -5.83 11.73
C GLY A 88 4.39 -7.05 12.58
N VAL A 89 4.43 -8.23 11.98
CA VAL A 89 4.16 -9.52 12.61
C VAL A 89 5.27 -10.52 12.28
N ILE A 90 5.43 -11.53 13.10
CA ILE A 90 6.34 -12.66 12.88
C ILE A 90 5.48 -13.88 12.62
N LYS A 91 5.75 -14.57 11.52
CA LYS A 91 5.11 -15.83 11.17
C LYS A 91 5.71 -16.96 12.02
N VAL A 92 4.88 -17.68 12.73
CA VAL A 92 5.25 -18.90 13.46
C VAL A 92 4.70 -20.08 12.68
N GLU A 93 5.59 -20.84 12.05
CA GLU A 93 5.20 -22.04 11.29
C GLU A 93 4.91 -23.21 12.21
N MET A 94 3.75 -23.82 12.01
CA MET A 94 3.32 -25.02 12.75
C MET A 94 3.17 -26.18 11.77
N HIS A 95 3.95 -27.26 11.95
CA HIS A 95 4.03 -28.38 10.98
C HIS A 95 2.69 -29.05 10.65
N PHE A 96 1.71 -29.04 11.57
CA PHE A 96 0.41 -29.71 11.40
C PHE A 96 -0.80 -28.78 11.58
N LEU A 97 -0.58 -27.49 11.83
CA LEU A 97 -1.62 -26.50 12.04
C LEU A 97 -1.39 -25.30 11.11
N PRO A 98 -2.42 -24.50 10.84
CA PRO A 98 -2.24 -23.25 10.10
C PRO A 98 -1.20 -22.34 10.77
N ASP A 99 -0.40 -21.66 9.96
CA ASP A 99 0.59 -20.68 10.44
C ASP A 99 -0.07 -19.59 11.30
N VAL A 100 0.57 -19.24 12.40
CA VAL A 100 0.11 -18.17 13.29
C VAL A 100 0.99 -16.92 13.10
N TYR A 101 0.35 -15.76 13.03
CA TYR A 101 1.04 -14.47 12.97
C TYR A 101 1.01 -13.79 14.33
N VAL A 102 2.17 -13.59 14.92
CA VAL A 102 2.34 -12.94 16.22
C VAL A 102 2.88 -11.53 16.01
N LYS A 103 2.37 -10.55 16.77
CA LYS A 103 2.86 -9.18 16.71
C LYS A 103 4.36 -9.12 17.00
N CYS A 104 5.10 -8.35 16.20
CA CYS A 104 6.54 -8.20 16.37
C CYS A 104 6.86 -7.39 17.63
N ASP A 105 7.58 -7.97 18.58
CA ASP A 105 7.95 -7.34 19.86
C ASP A 105 8.91 -6.17 19.68
N VAL A 106 9.80 -6.23 18.67
CA VAL A 106 10.83 -5.19 18.45
C VAL A 106 10.21 -3.87 17.99
N CYS A 107 9.24 -3.91 17.07
CA CYS A 107 8.60 -2.70 16.55
C CYS A 107 7.17 -2.50 17.08
N ASP A 108 6.69 -3.39 17.93
CA ASP A 108 5.32 -3.34 18.46
C ASP A 108 4.26 -3.21 17.35
N GLY A 109 4.44 -4.00 16.28
CA GLY A 109 3.55 -4.01 15.11
C GLY A 109 3.67 -2.78 14.19
N LYS A 110 4.55 -1.82 14.50
CA LYS A 110 4.68 -0.53 13.78
C LYS A 110 5.40 -0.62 12.45
N ARG A 111 6.00 -1.76 12.09
CA ARG A 111 6.67 -2.04 10.81
C ARG A 111 8.00 -1.32 10.57
N TYR A 112 8.32 -0.26 11.29
CA TYR A 112 9.48 0.61 11.09
C TYR A 112 10.40 0.64 12.30
N ASN A 113 11.64 1.04 12.09
CA ASN A 113 12.58 1.31 13.17
C ASN A 113 12.27 2.65 13.86
N LYS A 114 12.86 2.86 15.05
CA LYS A 114 12.62 4.03 15.88
C LYS A 114 12.99 5.35 15.19
N GLU A 115 14.08 5.36 14.43
CA GLU A 115 14.56 6.54 13.72
C GLU A 115 13.57 7.00 12.63
N THR A 116 12.97 6.06 11.89
CA THR A 116 11.94 6.37 10.90
C THR A 116 10.66 6.85 11.58
N LEU A 117 10.28 6.22 12.69
CA LEU A 117 9.08 6.60 13.46
C LEU A 117 9.22 7.96 14.17
N SER A 118 10.45 8.46 14.37
CA SER A 118 10.68 9.80 14.94
C SER A 118 10.30 10.91 14.00
N VAL A 119 10.30 10.67 12.68
CA VAL A 119 9.85 11.66 11.69
C VAL A 119 8.34 11.77 11.73
N LYS A 120 7.84 13.01 11.85
CA LYS A 120 6.41 13.30 11.96
C LYS A 120 5.93 14.24 10.85
N TYR A 121 4.75 13.96 10.33
CA TYR A 121 3.99 14.88 9.50
C TYR A 121 2.68 15.22 10.20
N LYS A 122 2.40 16.50 10.44
CA LYS A 122 1.27 16.97 11.27
C LYS A 122 1.15 16.20 12.61
N GLY A 123 2.29 15.94 13.26
CA GLY A 123 2.35 15.24 14.56
C GLY A 123 2.21 13.71 14.50
N LYS A 124 2.01 13.11 13.33
CA LYS A 124 1.85 11.66 13.15
C LYS A 124 3.06 11.03 12.45
N SER A 125 3.49 9.85 12.92
CA SER A 125 4.47 9.02 12.25
C SER A 125 3.87 8.30 11.06
N ILE A 126 4.71 7.76 10.18
CA ILE A 126 4.26 6.96 9.03
C ILE A 126 3.42 5.76 9.47
N SER A 127 3.75 5.10 10.58
CA SER A 127 2.96 3.97 11.10
C SER A 127 1.58 4.41 11.59
N GLU A 128 1.47 5.54 12.28
CA GLU A 128 0.18 6.09 12.73
C GLU A 128 -0.69 6.47 11.53
N VAL A 129 -0.10 7.00 10.47
CA VAL A 129 -0.82 7.33 9.23
C VAL A 129 -1.32 6.07 8.52
N LEU A 130 -0.51 5.01 8.46
CA LEU A 130 -0.91 3.73 7.85
C LEU A 130 -2.01 3.00 8.64
N ASN A 131 -2.21 3.34 9.91
CA ASN A 131 -3.27 2.81 10.76
C ASN A 131 -4.56 3.64 10.76
N MET A 132 -4.61 4.75 10.03
CA MET A 132 -5.82 5.54 9.84
C MET A 132 -6.83 4.80 8.94
N THR A 133 -8.12 5.00 9.21
CA THR A 133 -9.14 4.65 8.21
C THR A 133 -9.08 5.62 7.03
N VAL A 134 -9.65 5.23 5.89
CA VAL A 134 -9.75 6.11 4.71
C VAL A 134 -10.42 7.45 5.07
N GLU A 135 -11.49 7.45 5.88
CA GLU A 135 -12.14 8.68 6.36
C GLU A 135 -11.21 9.56 7.18
N GLN A 136 -10.47 8.97 8.13
CA GLN A 136 -9.50 9.69 8.94
C GLN A 136 -8.36 10.27 8.09
N ALA A 137 -7.86 9.47 7.14
CA ALA A 137 -6.81 9.89 6.23
C ALA A 137 -7.29 11.00 5.28
N LEU A 138 -8.55 10.97 4.83
CA LEU A 138 -9.15 12.01 4.00
C LEU A 138 -9.11 13.38 4.68
N THR A 139 -9.48 13.43 5.96
CA THR A 139 -9.40 14.65 6.77
C THR A 139 -7.95 15.06 7.03
N PHE A 140 -7.07 14.10 7.32
CA PHE A 140 -5.67 14.36 7.63
C PHE A 140 -4.88 14.92 6.44
N PHE A 141 -5.13 14.40 5.23
CA PHE A 141 -4.48 14.80 3.99
C PHE A 141 -5.29 15.82 3.16
N ASP A 142 -6.21 16.56 3.78
CA ASP A 142 -7.06 17.53 3.09
C ASP A 142 -6.29 18.53 2.22
N ALA A 143 -5.11 18.99 2.67
CA ALA A 143 -4.24 19.90 1.96
C ALA A 143 -3.33 19.25 0.89
N VAL A 144 -3.47 17.94 0.64
CA VAL A 144 -2.62 17.19 -0.32
C VAL A 144 -3.48 16.63 -1.44
N PRO A 145 -3.70 17.35 -2.55
CA PRO A 145 -4.68 17.00 -3.59
C PRO A 145 -4.48 15.61 -4.20
N VAL A 146 -3.23 15.20 -4.41
CA VAL A 146 -2.90 13.89 -5.01
C VAL A 146 -3.37 12.72 -4.14
N ILE A 147 -3.17 12.82 -2.83
CA ILE A 147 -3.61 11.80 -1.86
C ILE A 147 -5.12 11.90 -1.68
N LYS A 148 -5.65 13.11 -1.47
CA LYS A 148 -7.08 13.37 -1.25
C LYS A 148 -7.93 12.79 -2.37
N LYS A 149 -7.60 13.03 -3.64
CA LYS A 149 -8.34 12.51 -4.80
C LYS A 149 -8.52 10.99 -4.75
N LYS A 150 -7.47 10.25 -4.43
CA LYS A 150 -7.52 8.78 -4.34
C LYS A 150 -8.32 8.30 -3.14
N LEU A 151 -8.18 8.97 -1.99
CA LEU A 151 -8.95 8.65 -0.79
C LEU A 151 -10.43 8.95 -0.97
N THR A 152 -10.78 10.06 -1.64
CA THR A 152 -12.17 10.38 -2.00
C THR A 152 -12.79 9.27 -2.82
N THR A 153 -12.11 8.78 -3.86
CA THR A 153 -12.60 7.66 -4.67
C THR A 153 -12.88 6.41 -3.83
N LEU A 154 -12.00 6.08 -2.88
CA LEU A 154 -12.24 4.94 -1.97
C LEU A 154 -13.44 5.17 -1.06
N ASN A 155 -13.58 6.39 -0.54
CA ASN A 155 -14.70 6.75 0.33
C ASN A 155 -16.04 6.73 -0.43
N ASP A 156 -16.07 7.22 -1.66
CA ASP A 156 -17.28 7.30 -2.51
C ASP A 156 -17.80 5.91 -2.90
N VAL A 157 -16.92 4.90 -2.98
CA VAL A 157 -17.35 3.51 -3.19
C VAL A 157 -17.65 2.76 -1.88
N GLY A 158 -17.78 3.46 -0.76
CA GLY A 158 -18.17 2.90 0.53
C GLY A 158 -17.04 2.23 1.32
N LEU A 159 -15.76 2.47 0.96
CA LEU A 159 -14.60 1.89 1.62
C LEU A 159 -13.97 2.82 2.68
N GLY A 160 -14.73 3.76 3.23
CA GLY A 160 -14.26 4.73 4.23
C GLY A 160 -13.71 4.10 5.52
N TYR A 161 -14.19 2.91 5.87
CA TYR A 161 -13.83 2.17 7.09
C TYR A 161 -12.54 1.35 7.00
N ILE A 162 -12.01 1.07 5.80
CA ILE A 162 -10.80 0.24 5.65
C ILE A 162 -9.53 1.00 6.07
N ARG A 163 -8.48 0.22 6.39
CA ARG A 163 -7.16 0.72 6.83
C ARG A 163 -6.05 0.20 5.95
#